data_a353f08a457bef9f6a16034c1161d047
#
_entry.id   a353f08a457bef9f6a16034c1161d047
#
_cell.length_a   1.000
_cell.length_b   1.000
_cell.length_c   1.000
_cell.angle_alpha   90.00
_cell.angle_beta   90.00
_cell.angle_gamma   90.00
#
_symmetry.space_group_name_H-M   'P 1'
#
loop_
_entity.id
_entity.type
_entity.pdbx_description
1 polymer ?
#
loop_
_entity_poly.entity_id
_entity_poly.type
_entity_poly.pdbx_seq_one_letter_code
_entity_poly.pdbx_strand_id
1 'polypeptide(L)'
;MFIVGIDIAKRSHEAIIIAEDGQVVHKAFSFRNNCTGYNLLLEQVRRLTLVKSQIVFAMESTAHYWLALYARLLKDGYAVMVLNPIQSHSLRELYIRKAKT
;
A
#
# COMPACT_ATOMS: atom_id res chain seq x y z
N MET A 1 -14.09 3.79 -1.27
CA MET A 1 -12.99 2.83 -1.09
C MET A 1 -11.66 3.46 -1.46
N PHE A 2 -10.62 3.10 -0.74
CA PHE A 2 -9.27 3.58 -0.99
C PHE A 2 -8.35 2.41 -1.28
N ILE A 3 -7.40 2.63 -2.19
CA ILE A 3 -6.39 1.63 -2.52
C ILE A 3 -5.04 2.19 -2.09
N VAL A 4 -4.34 1.42 -1.25
CA VAL A 4 -2.99 1.76 -0.81
C VAL A 4 -2.01 0.88 -1.58
N GLY A 5 -1.36 1.47 -2.58
CA GLY A 5 -0.34 0.77 -3.37
C GLY A 5 1.01 0.87 -2.69
N ILE A 6 1.65 -0.27 -2.48
CA ILE A 6 2.92 -0.34 -1.77
C ILE A 6 4.01 -0.91 -2.65
N ASP A 7 5.07 -0.15 -2.84
CA ASP A 7 6.28 -0.59 -3.51
C ASP A 7 7.20 -1.18 -2.44
N ILE A 8 7.38 -2.50 -2.49
CA ILE A 8 8.11 -3.26 -1.49
C ILE A 8 9.62 -3.15 -1.73
N ALA A 9 10.35 -2.91 -0.65
CA ALA A 9 11.82 -2.91 -0.66
C ALA A 9 12.34 -3.49 0.66
N LYS A 10 13.63 -3.76 0.71
CA LYS A 10 14.24 -4.44 1.84
C LYS A 10 14.09 -3.68 3.16
N ARG A 11 14.44 -2.39 3.14
CA ARG A 11 14.52 -1.59 4.37
C ARG A 11 13.40 -0.58 4.53
N SER A 12 12.89 -0.09 3.42
CA SER A 12 11.89 0.96 3.42
C SER A 12 10.95 0.75 2.25
N HIS A 13 9.67 0.78 2.52
CA HIS A 13 8.64 0.69 1.49
C HIS A 13 8.15 2.08 1.13
N GLU A 14 7.50 2.19 -0.02
CA GLU A 14 6.87 3.43 -0.43
C GLU A 14 5.39 3.17 -0.71
N ALA A 15 4.52 4.04 -0.22
CA ALA A 15 3.08 3.90 -0.38
C ALA A 15 2.48 5.13 -1.05
N ILE A 16 1.43 4.89 -1.83
CA ILE A 16 0.58 5.92 -2.38
C ILE A 16 -0.87 5.52 -2.14
N ILE A 17 -1.73 6.47 -1.84
CA ILE A 17 -3.15 6.18 -1.59
C ILE A 17 -3.99 6.87 -2.65
N ILE A 18 -4.82 6.09 -3.31
CA ILE A 18 -5.75 6.59 -4.33
C ILE A 18 -7.19 6.23 -3.96
N ALA A 19 -8.11 7.09 -4.36
CA ALA A 19 -9.55 6.81 -4.26
C ALA A 19 -9.97 5.90 -5.40
N GLU A 20 -11.15 5.28 -5.30
CA GLU A 20 -11.60 4.35 -6.33
C GLU A 20 -11.85 5.00 -7.69
N ASP A 21 -12.02 6.32 -7.75
CA ASP A 21 -12.09 7.06 -9.00
C ASP A 21 -10.71 7.31 -9.62
N GLY A 22 -9.64 6.89 -8.93
CA GLY A 22 -8.26 7.02 -9.40
C GLY A 22 -7.56 8.29 -8.96
N GLN A 23 -8.20 9.16 -8.21
CA GLN A 23 -7.55 10.38 -7.72
C GLN A 23 -6.59 10.07 -6.58
N VAL A 24 -5.42 10.71 -6.59
CA VAL A 24 -4.45 10.58 -5.50
C VAL A 24 -4.96 11.36 -4.30
N VAL A 25 -5.25 10.66 -3.21
CA VAL A 25 -5.72 11.28 -1.96
C VAL A 25 -4.59 11.45 -0.95
N HIS A 26 -3.48 10.75 -1.13
CA HIS A 26 -2.26 10.94 -0.36
C HIS A 26 -1.07 10.69 -1.29
N LYS A 27 -0.21 11.68 -1.45
CA LYS A 27 0.99 11.55 -2.28
C LYS A 27 1.93 10.51 -1.68
N ALA A 28 2.85 9.99 -2.51
CA ALA A 28 3.78 8.95 -2.11
C ALA A 28 4.55 9.33 -0.84
N PHE A 29 4.67 8.36 0.07
CA PHE A 29 5.43 8.52 1.30
C PHE A 29 6.17 7.22 1.60
N SER A 30 7.31 7.35 2.29
CA SER A 30 8.13 6.20 2.68
C SER A 30 7.83 5.79 4.11
N PHE A 31 7.91 4.49 4.37
CA PHE A 31 7.82 3.96 5.74
C PHE A 31 8.77 2.76 5.86
N ARG A 32 9.42 2.63 7.01
CA ARG A 32 10.40 1.58 7.22
C ARG A 32 9.74 0.21 7.35
N ASN A 33 10.47 -0.83 6.93
CA ASN A 33 10.02 -2.22 7.07
C ASN A 33 10.25 -2.71 8.50
N ASN A 34 9.57 -2.08 9.46
CA ASN A 34 9.61 -2.41 10.89
C ASN A 34 8.32 -1.91 11.57
N CYS A 35 8.21 -2.11 12.87
CA CYS A 35 7.02 -1.70 13.62
C CYS A 35 6.76 -0.19 13.57
N THR A 36 7.81 0.61 13.66
CA THR A 36 7.68 2.07 13.58
C THR A 36 7.12 2.50 12.23
N GLY A 37 7.63 1.92 11.14
CA GLY A 37 7.14 2.19 9.79
C GLY A 37 5.70 1.74 9.60
N TYR A 38 5.35 0.57 10.12
CA TYR A 38 3.99 0.07 10.05
C TYR A 38 3.00 1.02 10.75
N ASN A 39 3.37 1.51 11.93
CA ASN A 39 2.53 2.46 12.65
C ASN A 39 2.35 3.77 11.88
N LEU A 40 3.40 4.23 11.21
CA LEU A 40 3.31 5.42 10.35
C LEU A 40 2.34 5.19 9.20
N LEU A 41 2.42 4.03 8.55
CA LEU A 41 1.49 3.65 7.46
C LEU A 41 0.05 3.70 7.96
N LEU A 42 -0.24 3.03 9.08
CA LEU A 42 -1.60 2.98 9.62
C LEU A 42 -2.09 4.34 10.07
N GLU A 43 -1.22 5.19 10.57
CA GLU A 43 -1.58 6.55 10.94
C GLU A 43 -2.13 7.31 9.73
N GLN A 44 -1.47 7.21 8.58
CA GLN A 44 -1.93 7.87 7.36
C GLN A 44 -3.26 7.30 6.87
N VAL A 45 -3.41 5.98 6.93
CA VAL A 45 -4.65 5.31 6.52
C VAL A 45 -5.82 5.72 7.43
N ARG A 46 -5.59 5.74 8.73
CA ARG A 46 -6.63 6.08 9.72
C ARG A 46 -7.08 7.54 9.64
N ARG A 47 -6.25 8.41 9.11
CA ARG A 47 -6.65 9.80 8.85
C ARG A 47 -7.70 9.90 7.75
N LEU A 48 -7.75 8.91 6.85
CA LEU A 48 -8.73 8.88 5.76
C LEU A 48 -10.01 8.19 6.19
N THR A 49 -9.90 7.03 6.85
CA THR A 49 -11.05 6.27 7.33
C THR A 49 -10.65 5.30 8.42
N LEU A 50 -11.55 5.08 9.37
CA LEU A 50 -11.40 4.04 10.39
C LEU A 50 -12.08 2.74 9.97
N VAL A 51 -12.82 2.76 8.87
CA VAL A 51 -13.57 1.59 8.38
C VAL A 51 -12.65 0.75 7.52
N LYS A 52 -12.17 -0.37 8.07
CA LYS A 52 -11.19 -1.24 7.40
C LYS A 52 -11.67 -1.80 6.07
N SER A 53 -12.97 -2.06 5.94
CA SER A 53 -13.56 -2.55 4.69
C SER A 53 -13.50 -1.53 3.55
N GLN A 54 -13.18 -0.27 3.83
CA GLN A 54 -13.00 0.77 2.82
C GLN A 54 -11.56 0.88 2.32
N ILE A 55 -10.66 0.01 2.80
CA ILE A 55 -9.24 0.04 2.46
C ILE A 55 -8.84 -1.31 1.86
N VAL A 56 -8.09 -1.26 0.75
CA VAL A 56 -7.40 -2.42 0.19
C VAL A 56 -5.93 -2.04 0.01
N PHE A 57 -5.05 -2.89 0.55
CA PHE A 57 -3.62 -2.76 0.32
C PHE A 57 -3.23 -3.61 -0.89
N ALA A 58 -2.41 -3.07 -1.77
CA ALA A 58 -1.90 -3.80 -2.93
C ALA A 58 -0.38 -3.77 -2.93
N MET A 59 0.25 -4.93 -3.04
CA MET A 59 1.71 -5.03 -3.01
C MET A 59 2.20 -6.16 -3.89
N GLU A 60 3.44 -6.05 -4.34
CA GLU A 60 4.12 -7.08 -5.12
C GLU A 60 4.82 -8.08 -4.19
N SER A 61 4.80 -9.38 -4.56
CA SER A 61 5.50 -10.43 -3.82
C SER A 61 7.00 -10.44 -4.15
N THR A 62 7.69 -9.33 -3.85
CA THR A 62 9.11 -9.16 -4.11
C THR A 62 9.94 -9.89 -3.08
N ALA A 63 10.67 -10.95 -3.49
CA ALA A 63 11.48 -11.79 -2.62
C ALA A 63 10.69 -12.21 -1.38
N HIS A 64 11.20 -11.92 -0.18
CA HIS A 64 10.50 -12.20 1.08
C HIS A 64 10.20 -10.93 1.87
N TYR A 65 10.53 -9.76 1.34
CA TYR A 65 10.43 -8.49 2.07
C TYR A 65 9.00 -8.03 2.31
N TRP A 66 8.02 -8.60 1.61
CA TRP A 66 6.60 -8.28 1.75
C TRP A 66 5.92 -9.09 2.86
N LEU A 67 6.50 -10.21 3.30
CA LEU A 67 5.83 -11.18 4.17
C LEU A 67 5.43 -10.61 5.52
N ALA A 68 6.33 -9.88 6.19
CA ALA A 68 6.04 -9.32 7.51
C ALA A 68 4.90 -8.29 7.45
N LEU A 69 4.93 -7.43 6.45
CA LEU A 69 3.89 -6.43 6.24
C LEU A 69 2.54 -7.09 5.95
N TYR A 70 2.54 -8.07 5.03
CA TYR A 70 1.36 -8.82 4.66
C TYR A 70 0.71 -9.48 5.88
N ALA A 71 1.51 -10.21 6.66
CA ALA A 71 1.01 -10.92 7.84
C ALA A 71 0.42 -9.93 8.87
N ARG A 72 1.07 -8.80 9.08
CA ARG A 72 0.60 -7.80 10.04
C ARG A 72 -0.71 -7.16 9.59
N LEU A 73 -0.82 -6.81 8.32
CA LEU A 73 -2.05 -6.23 7.78
C LEU A 73 -3.22 -7.19 7.89
N LEU A 74 -3.02 -8.47 7.56
CA LEU A 74 -4.06 -9.49 7.70
C LEU A 74 -4.48 -9.66 9.17
N LYS A 75 -3.49 -9.70 10.06
CA LYS A 75 -3.76 -9.83 11.50
C LYS A 75 -4.61 -8.67 12.01
N ASP A 76 -4.36 -7.48 11.51
CA ASP A 76 -5.10 -6.28 11.90
C ASP A 76 -6.44 -6.13 11.16
N GLY A 77 -6.80 -7.09 10.32
CA GLY A 77 -8.13 -7.15 9.69
C GLY A 77 -8.26 -6.42 8.37
N TYR A 78 -7.17 -6.09 7.73
CA TYR A 78 -7.20 -5.41 6.42
C TYR A 78 -7.20 -6.39 5.26
N ALA A 79 -7.82 -6.02 4.16
CA ALA A 79 -7.74 -6.75 2.90
C ALA A 79 -6.42 -6.42 2.20
N VAL A 80 -5.73 -7.44 1.72
CA VAL A 80 -4.44 -7.28 1.04
C VAL A 80 -4.47 -8.05 -0.28
N MET A 81 -4.11 -7.36 -1.36
CA MET A 81 -3.96 -7.95 -2.68
C MET A 81 -2.46 -8.10 -2.94
N VAL A 82 -2.01 -9.36 -3.13
CA VAL A 82 -0.62 -9.66 -3.45
C VAL A 82 -0.53 -9.98 -4.93
N LEU A 83 0.29 -9.23 -5.65
CA LEU A 83 0.40 -9.32 -7.10
C LEU A 83 1.72 -9.96 -7.50
N ASN A 84 1.72 -10.71 -8.61
CA ASN A 84 2.97 -11.20 -9.18
C ASN A 84 3.67 -10.03 -9.92
N PRO A 85 4.97 -10.17 -10.30
CA PRO A 85 5.71 -9.06 -10.92
C PRO A 85 5.05 -8.48 -12.18
N ILE A 86 4.39 -9.29 -12.99
CA ILE A 86 3.75 -8.83 -14.22
C ILE A 86 2.53 -7.98 -13.90
N GLN A 87 1.68 -8.44 -12.98
CA GLN A 87 0.49 -7.72 -12.53
C GLN A 87 0.88 -6.41 -11.84
N SER A 88 1.92 -6.47 -11.02
CA SER A 88 2.44 -5.33 -10.29
C SER A 88 2.95 -4.23 -11.22
N HIS A 89 3.65 -4.62 -12.29
CA HIS A 89 4.15 -3.67 -13.28
C HIS A 89 3.01 -2.87 -13.91
N SER A 90 1.95 -3.54 -14.33
CA SER A 90 0.78 -2.90 -14.90
C SER A 90 0.11 -1.95 -13.91
N LEU A 91 0.04 -2.35 -12.65
CA LEU A 91 -0.55 -1.53 -11.59
C LEU A 91 0.29 -0.29 -11.31
N ARG A 92 1.63 -0.43 -11.29
CA ARG A 92 2.54 0.70 -11.12
C ARG A 92 2.39 1.73 -12.22
N GLU A 93 2.29 1.29 -13.46
CA GLU A 93 2.07 2.21 -14.57
C GLU A 93 0.78 3.00 -14.39
N LEU A 94 -0.29 2.34 -13.95
CA LEU A 94 -1.56 2.99 -13.68
C LEU A 94 -1.42 4.04 -12.57
N TYR A 95 -0.73 3.69 -11.48
CA TYR A 95 -0.49 4.62 -10.37
C TYR A 95 0.34 5.82 -10.78
N ILE A 96 1.40 5.59 -11.54
CA ILE A 96 2.27 6.67 -12.03
C ILE A 96 1.47 7.64 -12.91
N ARG A 97 0.65 7.13 -13.81
CA ARG A 97 -0.21 7.97 -14.66
C ARG A 97 -1.17 8.80 -13.83
N LYS A 98 -1.83 8.19 -12.86
CA LYS A 98 -2.78 8.87 -11.98
C LYS A 98 -2.08 9.93 -11.13
N ALA A 99 -0.90 9.63 -10.62
CA ALA A 99 -0.15 10.54 -9.77
C ALA A 99 0.38 11.77 -10.53
N LYS A 100 0.60 11.64 -11.84
CA LYS A 100 1.12 12.73 -12.66
C LYS A 100 0.04 13.62 -13.24
N THR A 101 -1.17 13.18 -13.23
CA THR A 101 -2.31 13.98 -13.71
C THR A 101 -3.00 14.68 -12.56
#